data_e4c7e5c2a3e3facdbec0a028c9e747a3
#
_entry.id   e4c7e5c2a3e3facdbec0a028c9e747a3
#
_cell.length_a   1.000
_cell.length_b   1.000
_cell.length_c   1.000
_cell.angle_alpha   90.00
_cell.angle_beta   90.00
_cell.angle_gamma   90.00
#
_symmetry.space_group_name_H-M   'P 1'
#
loop_
_entity.id
_entity.type
_entity.pdbx_description
1 polymer ?
#
loop_
_entity_poly.entity_id
_entity_poly.type
_entity_poly.pdbx_seq_one_letter_code
_entity_poly.pdbx_strand_id
1 'polypeptide(L)'
;EEPNSVMFVSTNKAGDEIIRIMNETRLPRFHEPKAPRFVLTDRQGKFALGIGGYVRATAEYDFGGIVKDVDFYPALIPNKGSADRARNQFQMDISTSTLFLKLVGHTKRLGDFVVYTAANFRGDGKTFELQNAYATFLGFTLGYSYGNFMDLAALPPTIDFAGPNGSAFYRTTQLSYMCDKLKNWKFGVSVEMPSVDGTTNQYLTINTQRMP
;
A
#
# COMPACT_ATOMS: atom_id res chain seq x y z
N GLU A 1 2.56 -16.42 -17.87
CA GLU A 1 1.12 -16.48 -18.24
C GLU A 1 0.46 -15.21 -17.74
N GLU A 2 0.05 -14.34 -18.66
CA GLU A 2 -0.71 -13.15 -18.31
C GLU A 2 -2.12 -13.57 -17.87
N PRO A 3 -2.62 -13.07 -16.74
CA PRO A 3 -3.96 -13.42 -16.30
C PRO A 3 -5.00 -12.78 -17.22
N ASN A 4 -5.88 -13.58 -17.76
CA ASN A 4 -7.04 -13.16 -18.56
C ASN A 4 -7.89 -12.15 -17.78
N SER A 5 -7.68 -10.87 -18.01
CA SER A 5 -8.60 -9.83 -17.58
C SER A 5 -9.73 -9.72 -18.59
N VAL A 6 -10.96 -9.85 -18.15
CA VAL A 6 -12.13 -9.59 -19.00
C VAL A 6 -12.20 -8.07 -19.17
N MET A 7 -11.87 -7.62 -20.35
CA MET A 7 -11.80 -6.21 -20.69
C MET A 7 -12.95 -5.88 -21.63
N PHE A 8 -13.87 -5.02 -21.20
CA PHE A 8 -14.80 -4.39 -22.13
C PHE A 8 -14.07 -3.19 -22.77
N VAL A 9 -13.51 -3.41 -23.95
CA VAL A 9 -12.75 -2.38 -24.66
C VAL A 9 -13.68 -1.59 -25.57
N SER A 10 -13.67 -0.27 -25.41
CA SER A 10 -14.09 0.64 -26.47
C SER A 10 -13.04 0.60 -27.58
N THR A 11 -13.44 0.37 -28.84
CA THR A 11 -12.57 0.21 -30.03
C THR A 11 -11.90 1.50 -30.51
N ASN A 12 -11.76 2.51 -29.65
CA ASN A 12 -11.12 3.78 -29.95
C ASN A 12 -9.67 3.83 -29.42
N LYS A 13 -8.76 4.44 -30.20
CA LYS A 13 -7.36 4.69 -29.76
C LYS A 13 -7.22 5.34 -28.38
N ALA A 14 -8.19 6.17 -27.99
CA ALA A 14 -8.26 6.75 -26.64
C ALA A 14 -8.49 5.68 -25.55
N GLY A 15 -9.23 4.61 -25.86
CA GLY A 15 -9.44 3.50 -24.96
C GLY A 15 -8.16 2.70 -24.69
N ASP A 16 -7.31 2.51 -25.70
CA ASP A 16 -6.05 1.77 -25.54
C ASP A 16 -5.08 2.51 -24.64
N GLU A 17 -5.01 3.83 -24.74
CA GLU A 17 -4.15 4.66 -23.88
C GLU A 17 -4.59 4.61 -22.42
N ILE A 18 -5.89 4.73 -22.15
CA ILE A 18 -6.43 4.63 -20.78
C ILE A 18 -6.18 3.24 -20.18
N ILE A 19 -6.31 2.20 -21.00
CA ILE A 19 -6.03 0.84 -20.56
C ILE A 19 -4.54 0.68 -20.24
N ARG A 20 -3.65 1.26 -21.04
CA ARG A 20 -2.22 1.28 -20.77
C ARG A 20 -1.92 1.93 -19.41
N ILE A 21 -2.47 3.13 -19.14
CA ILE A 21 -2.32 3.81 -17.85
C ILE A 21 -2.92 2.99 -16.70
N MET A 22 -4.06 2.32 -16.95
CA MET A 22 -4.68 1.45 -15.95
C MET A 22 -3.77 0.29 -15.56
N ASN A 23 -3.09 -0.31 -16.51
CA ASN A 23 -2.20 -1.46 -16.30
C ASN A 23 -0.79 -1.06 -15.88
N GLU A 24 -0.41 0.21 -15.98
CA GLU A 24 0.86 0.68 -15.42
C GLU A 24 0.84 0.51 -13.91
N THR A 25 1.51 -0.52 -13.43
CA THR A 25 1.77 -0.73 -12.01
C THR A 25 3.05 0.00 -11.65
N ARG A 26 2.96 0.94 -10.72
CA ARG A 26 4.14 1.49 -10.08
C ARG A 26 4.73 0.40 -9.18
N LEU A 27 5.83 -0.21 -9.60
CA LEU A 27 6.63 -1.17 -8.86
C LEU A 27 5.87 -2.43 -8.37
N PRO A 28 6.19 -3.61 -8.94
CA PRO A 28 5.60 -4.85 -8.48
C PRO A 28 6.06 -5.16 -7.06
N ARG A 29 5.13 -5.27 -6.14
CA ARG A 29 5.38 -5.68 -4.76
C ARG A 29 4.61 -6.93 -4.45
N PHE A 30 5.18 -7.74 -3.57
CA PHE A 30 4.55 -8.97 -3.13
C PHE A 30 3.20 -8.72 -2.42
N HIS A 31 3.07 -7.58 -1.75
CA HIS A 31 1.89 -7.20 -0.97
C HIS A 31 0.95 -6.21 -1.67
N GLU A 32 1.30 -5.75 -2.87
CA GLU A 32 0.46 -4.82 -3.60
C GLU A 32 -0.26 -5.52 -4.76
N PRO A 33 -1.54 -5.20 -4.97
CA PRO A 33 -2.26 -5.72 -6.11
C PRO A 33 -1.64 -5.21 -7.41
N LYS A 34 -1.42 -6.10 -8.37
CA LYS A 34 -0.78 -5.77 -9.64
C LYS A 34 -1.67 -4.90 -10.51
N ALA A 35 -2.67 -5.47 -11.13
CA ALA A 35 -3.58 -4.79 -12.04
C ALA A 35 -5.03 -5.08 -11.64
N PRO A 36 -5.97 -4.17 -11.93
CA PRO A 36 -7.38 -4.46 -11.70
C PRO A 36 -7.85 -5.62 -12.58
N ARG A 37 -8.75 -6.44 -12.05
CA ARG A 37 -9.35 -7.57 -12.77
C ARG A 37 -10.58 -7.15 -13.58
N PHE A 38 -11.30 -6.14 -13.09
CA PHE A 38 -12.48 -5.58 -13.75
C PHE A 38 -12.20 -4.14 -14.11
N VAL A 39 -12.42 -3.78 -15.37
CA VAL A 39 -12.25 -2.43 -15.85
C VAL A 39 -13.53 -1.98 -16.54
N LEU A 40 -14.10 -0.89 -16.05
CA LEU A 40 -15.26 -0.22 -16.64
C LEU A 40 -14.75 1.04 -17.34
N THR A 41 -15.04 1.19 -18.61
CA THR A 41 -14.67 2.37 -19.38
C THR A 41 -15.90 3.17 -19.78
N ASP A 42 -15.75 4.49 -19.85
CA ASP A 42 -16.78 5.33 -20.42
C ASP A 42 -16.85 5.15 -21.96
N ARG A 43 -17.98 5.50 -22.57
CA ARG A 43 -18.18 5.39 -24.03
C ARG A 43 -17.22 6.25 -24.86
N GLN A 44 -16.68 7.32 -24.29
CA GLN A 44 -15.76 8.25 -24.96
C GLN A 44 -14.29 7.86 -24.74
N GLY A 45 -14.02 6.87 -23.89
CA GLY A 45 -12.67 6.44 -23.55
C GLY A 45 -11.87 7.49 -22.77
N LYS A 46 -12.54 8.39 -22.04
CA LYS A 46 -11.86 9.43 -21.24
C LYS A 46 -11.59 9.01 -19.81
N PHE A 47 -12.38 8.06 -19.30
CA PHE A 47 -12.29 7.56 -17.93
C PHE A 47 -12.35 6.04 -17.91
N ALA A 48 -11.62 5.45 -17.01
CA ALA A 48 -11.71 4.03 -16.71
C ALA A 48 -11.65 3.81 -15.20
N LEU A 49 -12.53 2.96 -14.70
CA LEU A 49 -12.56 2.51 -13.30
C LEU A 49 -12.13 1.06 -13.25
N GLY A 50 -11.04 0.80 -12.58
CA GLY A 50 -10.55 -0.54 -12.30
C GLY A 50 -10.88 -0.98 -10.89
N ILE A 51 -11.36 -2.19 -10.75
CA ILE A 51 -11.63 -2.85 -9.47
C ILE A 51 -10.77 -4.10 -9.39
N GLY A 52 -10.08 -4.27 -8.29
CA GLY A 52 -9.22 -5.43 -8.11
C GLY A 52 -8.94 -5.73 -6.65
N GLY A 53 -8.15 -6.76 -6.45
CA GLY A 53 -7.74 -7.20 -5.14
C GLY A 53 -7.20 -8.63 -5.16
N TYR A 54 -6.88 -9.12 -3.98
CA TYR A 54 -6.48 -10.51 -3.76
C TYR A 54 -6.90 -10.97 -2.38
N VAL A 55 -7.09 -12.27 -2.26
CA VAL A 55 -7.25 -12.94 -0.97
C VAL A 55 -5.90 -13.55 -0.61
N ARG A 56 -5.41 -13.26 0.59
CA ARG A 56 -4.18 -13.80 1.13
C ARG A 56 -4.46 -14.51 2.44
N ALA A 57 -4.06 -15.77 2.52
CA ALA A 57 -4.02 -16.54 3.77
C ALA A 57 -2.57 -16.74 4.17
N THR A 58 -2.23 -16.41 5.40
CA THR A 58 -0.92 -16.64 6.01
C THR A 58 -1.08 -17.66 7.12
N ALA A 59 -0.18 -18.63 7.21
CA ALA A 59 -0.12 -19.61 8.27
C ALA A 59 1.31 -19.67 8.81
N GLU A 60 1.45 -19.69 10.11
CA GLU A 60 2.75 -19.79 10.76
C GLU A 60 2.70 -20.70 11.99
N TYR A 61 3.87 -21.20 12.37
CA TYR A 61 4.04 -22.01 13.56
C TYR A 61 5.25 -21.53 14.35
N ASP A 62 5.01 -21.03 15.56
CA ASP A 62 6.04 -20.56 16.46
C ASP A 62 6.58 -21.72 17.29
N PHE A 63 7.90 -21.93 17.25
CA PHE A 63 8.61 -22.90 18.06
C PHE A 63 9.25 -22.22 19.27
N GLY A 64 8.73 -22.48 20.47
CA GLY A 64 9.33 -21.96 21.70
C GLY A 64 9.17 -20.44 21.88
N GLY A 65 8.00 -19.93 21.59
CA GLY A 65 7.59 -18.55 21.83
C GLY A 65 6.29 -18.24 21.11
N ILE A 66 5.38 -17.57 21.79
CA ILE A 66 4.11 -17.13 21.18
C ILE A 66 4.25 -15.66 20.81
N VAL A 67 4.11 -15.35 19.53
CA VAL A 67 3.86 -14.00 19.01
C VAL A 67 2.37 -13.92 18.67
N LYS A 68 1.66 -12.94 19.19
CA LYS A 68 0.19 -12.87 19.10
C LYS A 68 -0.36 -12.53 17.73
N ASP A 69 0.48 -12.22 16.78
CA ASP A 69 0.09 -11.85 15.42
C ASP A 69 0.97 -12.60 14.42
N VAL A 70 0.49 -12.79 13.21
CA VAL A 70 1.25 -13.36 12.09
C VAL A 70 2.31 -12.42 11.52
N ASP A 71 2.39 -11.20 12.01
CA ASP A 71 3.46 -10.26 11.68
C ASP A 71 4.63 -10.41 12.64
N PHE A 72 5.81 -10.58 12.09
CA PHE A 72 7.01 -10.76 12.89
C PHE A 72 7.60 -9.42 13.35
N TYR A 73 7.36 -9.09 14.62
CA TYR A 73 8.01 -7.96 15.30
C TYR A 73 8.97 -8.48 16.36
N PRO A 74 10.30 -8.25 16.24
CA PRO A 74 11.28 -8.72 17.23
C PRO A 74 11.00 -8.27 18.65
N ALA A 75 10.38 -7.10 18.81
CA ALA A 75 9.99 -6.56 20.12
C ALA A 75 8.90 -7.37 20.81
N LEU A 76 8.14 -8.18 20.08
CA LEU A 76 7.06 -9.01 20.61
C LEU A 76 7.56 -10.41 21.03
N ILE A 77 8.81 -10.75 20.73
CA ILE A 77 9.40 -12.06 21.12
C ILE A 77 9.42 -12.15 22.65
N PRO A 78 8.81 -13.19 23.25
CA PRO A 78 8.76 -13.35 24.68
C PRO A 78 10.13 -13.47 25.32
N ASN A 79 10.32 -12.83 26.46
CA ASN A 79 11.56 -12.89 27.23
C ASN A 79 11.81 -14.29 27.80
N LYS A 80 13.09 -14.64 28.05
CA LYS A 80 13.46 -15.85 28.76
C LYS A 80 12.75 -15.90 30.14
N GLY A 81 12.10 -17.02 30.45
CA GLY A 81 11.39 -17.22 31.69
C GLY A 81 9.90 -16.86 31.70
N SER A 82 9.39 -16.23 30.62
CA SER A 82 7.94 -16.07 30.51
C SER A 82 7.26 -17.39 30.15
N ALA A 83 6.00 -17.56 30.58
CA ALA A 83 5.20 -18.75 30.26
C ALA A 83 4.99 -18.93 28.76
N ASP A 84 4.93 -17.84 28.02
CA ASP A 84 4.72 -17.84 26.56
C ASP A 84 5.97 -18.32 25.79
N ARG A 85 7.16 -18.19 26.38
CA ARG A 85 8.42 -18.67 25.78
C ARG A 85 8.50 -20.20 25.70
N ALA A 86 7.83 -20.90 26.60
CA ALA A 86 7.85 -22.36 26.66
C ALA A 86 6.76 -23.03 25.80
N ARG A 87 5.96 -22.24 25.11
CA ARG A 87 4.81 -22.75 24.34
C ARG A 87 5.10 -22.70 22.84
N ASN A 88 4.46 -23.60 22.11
CA ASN A 88 4.36 -23.57 20.65
C ASN A 88 2.97 -23.09 20.27
N GLN A 89 2.86 -22.40 19.16
CA GLN A 89 1.58 -21.90 18.63
C GLN A 89 1.50 -22.05 17.14
N PHE A 90 0.35 -22.51 16.66
CA PHE A 90 -0.04 -22.40 15.26
C PHE A 90 -1.07 -21.28 15.13
N GLN A 91 -0.90 -20.41 14.14
CA GLN A 91 -1.87 -19.36 13.84
C GLN A 91 -2.05 -19.17 12.34
N MET A 92 -3.22 -18.67 11.98
CA MET A 92 -3.58 -18.34 10.60
C MET A 92 -4.25 -16.99 10.57
N ASP A 93 -3.96 -16.22 9.52
CA ASP A 93 -4.59 -14.94 9.28
C ASP A 93 -4.91 -14.71 7.79
N ILE A 94 -6.01 -13.99 7.54
CA ILE A 94 -6.47 -13.59 6.21
C ILE A 94 -6.62 -12.06 6.09
N SER A 95 -6.31 -11.32 7.15
CA SER A 95 -6.57 -9.88 7.26
C SER A 95 -5.78 -9.03 6.27
N THR A 96 -4.69 -9.56 5.73
CA THR A 96 -3.89 -8.91 4.70
C THR A 96 -4.49 -9.00 3.29
N SER A 97 -5.65 -9.68 3.14
CA SER A 97 -6.43 -9.62 1.91
C SER A 97 -6.79 -8.18 1.58
N THR A 98 -6.62 -7.78 0.33
CA THR A 98 -6.71 -6.37 -0.08
C THR A 98 -7.71 -6.20 -1.21
N LEU A 99 -8.50 -5.13 -1.11
CA LEU A 99 -9.36 -4.63 -2.19
C LEU A 99 -8.87 -3.25 -2.61
N PHE A 100 -8.95 -2.94 -3.91
CA PHE A 100 -8.59 -1.61 -4.40
C PHE A 100 -9.50 -1.16 -5.54
N LEU A 101 -9.58 0.17 -5.66
CA LEU A 101 -10.20 0.88 -6.77
C LEU A 101 -9.14 1.78 -7.41
N LYS A 102 -9.08 1.81 -8.73
CA LYS A 102 -8.20 2.68 -9.51
C LYS A 102 -9.03 3.39 -10.59
N LEU A 103 -9.25 4.69 -10.43
CA LEU A 103 -9.86 5.53 -11.44
C LEU A 103 -8.76 6.22 -12.22
N VAL A 104 -8.81 6.11 -13.53
CA VAL A 104 -7.89 6.76 -14.46
C VAL A 104 -8.68 7.66 -15.40
N GLY A 105 -8.14 8.80 -15.70
CA GLY A 105 -8.75 9.69 -16.69
C GLY A 105 -7.71 10.52 -17.42
N HIS A 106 -8.10 10.97 -18.61
CA HIS A 106 -7.32 11.90 -19.42
C HIS A 106 -8.12 13.16 -19.67
N THR A 107 -7.55 14.31 -19.35
CA THR A 107 -8.16 15.60 -19.63
C THR A 107 -7.18 16.54 -20.30
N LYS A 108 -7.66 17.45 -21.15
CA LYS A 108 -6.82 18.44 -21.85
C LYS A 108 -6.06 19.39 -20.90
N ARG A 109 -6.61 19.64 -19.69
CA ARG A 109 -6.02 20.58 -18.72
C ARG A 109 -5.08 19.90 -17.72
N LEU A 110 -5.44 18.73 -17.24
CA LEU A 110 -4.70 18.01 -16.19
C LEU A 110 -3.82 16.88 -16.77
N GLY A 111 -3.91 16.62 -18.10
CA GLY A 111 -3.28 15.44 -18.67
C GLY A 111 -3.88 14.16 -18.07
N ASP A 112 -3.03 13.18 -17.85
CA ASP A 112 -3.40 11.93 -17.20
C ASP A 112 -3.49 12.12 -15.69
N PHE A 113 -4.57 11.60 -15.10
CA PHE A 113 -4.71 11.55 -13.66
C PHE A 113 -5.11 10.15 -13.19
N VAL A 114 -4.71 9.81 -12.00
CA VAL A 114 -5.05 8.55 -11.35
C VAL A 114 -5.56 8.85 -9.95
N VAL A 115 -6.72 8.31 -9.60
CA VAL A 115 -7.19 8.23 -8.21
C VAL A 115 -7.13 6.78 -7.79
N TYR A 116 -6.47 6.50 -6.69
CA TYR A 116 -6.27 5.16 -6.18
C TYR A 116 -6.68 5.07 -4.73
N THR A 117 -7.43 4.03 -4.39
CA THR A 117 -7.74 3.70 -3.00
C THR A 117 -7.60 2.19 -2.80
N ALA A 118 -7.01 1.81 -1.66
CA ALA A 118 -6.85 0.42 -1.27
C ALA A 118 -7.09 0.27 0.22
N ALA A 119 -7.72 -0.83 0.60
CA ALA A 119 -7.97 -1.19 1.98
C ALA A 119 -7.77 -2.71 2.18
N ASN A 120 -7.34 -3.09 3.38
CA ASN A 120 -7.27 -4.47 3.84
C ASN A 120 -8.20 -4.67 5.04
N PHE A 121 -8.12 -5.81 5.72
CA PHE A 121 -8.96 -6.17 6.87
C PHE A 121 -8.18 -6.16 8.19
N ARG A 122 -7.15 -5.31 8.30
CA ARG A 122 -6.31 -5.22 9.51
C ARG A 122 -6.81 -4.23 10.55
N GLY A 123 -7.90 -3.53 10.27
CA GLY A 123 -8.57 -2.67 11.24
C GLY A 123 -9.05 -3.45 12.48
N ASP A 124 -9.32 -2.75 13.56
CA ASP A 124 -9.78 -3.34 14.80
C ASP A 124 -11.00 -4.24 14.56
N GLY A 125 -10.98 -5.46 15.11
CA GLY A 125 -12.04 -6.45 14.85
C GLY A 125 -12.13 -6.97 13.41
N LYS A 126 -11.04 -6.95 12.63
CA LYS A 126 -11.03 -7.35 11.21
C LYS A 126 -11.86 -6.43 10.31
N THR A 127 -12.00 -5.18 10.68
CA THR A 127 -12.64 -4.16 9.86
C THR A 127 -11.71 -3.66 8.74
N PHE A 128 -12.25 -2.89 7.80
CA PHE A 128 -11.45 -2.26 6.77
C PHE A 128 -10.46 -1.25 7.37
N GLU A 129 -9.21 -1.38 7.00
CA GLU A 129 -8.15 -0.43 7.28
C GLU A 129 -7.67 0.21 5.98
N LEU A 130 -7.72 1.54 5.91
CA LEU A 130 -7.28 2.28 4.75
C LEU A 130 -5.76 2.14 4.58
N GLN A 131 -5.33 1.59 3.45
CA GLN A 131 -3.92 1.44 3.13
C GLN A 131 -3.39 2.58 2.28
N ASN A 132 -4.17 2.99 1.29
CA ASN A 132 -3.84 4.09 0.40
C ASN A 132 -5.11 4.80 -0.04
N ALA A 133 -5.06 6.13 -0.16
CA ALA A 133 -6.11 6.94 -0.77
C ALA A 133 -5.47 8.21 -1.32
N TYR A 134 -5.12 8.23 -2.59
CA TYR A 134 -4.42 9.35 -3.19
C TYR A 134 -4.85 9.61 -4.63
N ALA A 135 -4.62 10.84 -5.08
CA ALA A 135 -4.74 11.24 -6.47
C ALA A 135 -3.39 11.71 -7.02
N THR A 136 -3.08 11.35 -8.27
CA THR A 136 -1.90 11.84 -8.99
C THR A 136 -2.29 12.55 -10.26
N PHE A 137 -1.68 13.71 -10.52
CA PHE A 137 -1.86 14.50 -11.74
C PHE A 137 -0.69 15.45 -11.92
N LEU A 138 -0.22 15.65 -13.13
CA LEU A 138 0.88 16.58 -13.47
C LEU A 138 2.14 16.45 -12.58
N GLY A 139 2.45 15.25 -12.10
CA GLY A 139 3.57 15.01 -11.17
C GLY A 139 3.24 15.25 -9.70
N PHE A 140 2.07 15.83 -9.39
CA PHE A 140 1.60 15.96 -8.01
C PHE A 140 0.97 14.65 -7.51
N THR A 141 1.14 14.38 -6.24
CA THR A 141 0.42 13.33 -5.50
C THR A 141 -0.19 13.98 -4.25
N LEU A 142 -1.50 13.86 -4.11
CA LEU A 142 -2.26 14.38 -2.98
C LEU A 142 -3.03 13.23 -2.32
N GLY A 143 -2.91 13.07 -1.03
CA GLY A 143 -3.68 12.11 -0.25
C GLY A 143 -2.83 11.26 0.68
N TYR A 144 -3.41 10.14 1.15
CA TYR A 144 -2.78 9.22 2.07
C TYR A 144 -2.00 8.16 1.30
N SER A 145 -0.67 8.19 1.45
CA SER A 145 0.25 7.33 0.70
C SER A 145 1.56 7.17 1.47
N TYR A 146 2.47 6.40 0.89
CA TYR A 146 3.81 6.24 1.44
C TYR A 146 4.60 7.55 1.41
N GLY A 147 5.28 7.87 2.52
CA GLY A 147 6.14 9.03 2.61
C GLY A 147 7.39 8.94 1.72
N ASN A 148 7.98 10.10 1.39
CA ASN A 148 9.15 10.16 0.52
C ASN A 148 10.43 9.56 1.14
N PHE A 149 10.46 9.36 2.46
CA PHE A 149 11.54 8.67 3.15
C PHE A 149 11.55 7.15 2.94
N MET A 150 10.51 6.61 2.32
CA MET A 150 10.44 5.21 1.98
C MET A 150 10.93 4.97 0.57
N ASP A 151 12.04 4.25 0.43
CA ASP A 151 12.41 3.67 -0.86
C ASP A 151 11.70 2.35 -1.05
N LEU A 152 10.54 2.45 -1.65
CA LEU A 152 9.71 1.30 -1.94
C LEU A 152 10.35 0.34 -2.97
N ALA A 153 11.28 0.82 -3.80
CA ALA A 153 11.96 0.00 -4.79
C ALA A 153 13.07 -0.86 -4.16
N ALA A 154 13.63 -0.40 -3.05
CA ALA A 154 14.68 -1.09 -2.32
C ALA A 154 14.15 -2.17 -1.36
N LEU A 155 12.84 -2.18 -1.06
CA LEU A 155 12.27 -3.18 -0.16
C LEU A 155 12.21 -4.56 -0.83
N PRO A 156 12.85 -5.59 -0.26
CA PRO A 156 12.75 -6.95 -0.78
C PRO A 156 11.33 -7.50 -0.56
N PRO A 157 10.87 -8.41 -1.42
CA PRO A 157 9.63 -9.12 -1.18
C PRO A 157 9.82 -10.08 0.01
N THR A 158 8.99 -9.91 1.04
CA THR A 158 8.96 -10.78 2.22
C THR A 158 7.62 -11.48 2.34
N ILE A 159 7.62 -12.68 2.94
CA ILE A 159 6.38 -13.39 3.27
C ILE A 159 5.67 -12.66 4.40
N ASP A 160 6.44 -12.18 5.37
CA ASP A 160 5.97 -11.35 6.48
C ASP A 160 5.46 -10.00 5.96
N PHE A 161 4.27 -9.60 6.41
CA PHE A 161 3.66 -8.33 6.05
C PHE A 161 4.41 -7.12 6.62
N ALA A 162 5.04 -7.26 7.78
CA ALA A 162 5.83 -6.21 8.40
C ALA A 162 7.11 -5.86 7.61
N GLY A 163 7.56 -6.76 6.73
CA GLY A 163 8.77 -6.57 5.95
C GLY A 163 10.07 -6.74 6.74
N PRO A 164 11.21 -6.34 6.18
CA PRO A 164 12.49 -6.48 6.85
C PRO A 164 12.61 -5.54 8.05
N ASN A 165 13.23 -6.03 9.13
CA ASN A 165 13.49 -5.25 10.31
C ASN A 165 14.35 -4.01 10.01
N GLY A 166 14.00 -2.88 10.60
CA GLY A 166 14.73 -1.62 10.43
C GLY A 166 14.41 -0.86 9.13
N SER A 167 13.49 -1.34 8.31
CA SER A 167 12.98 -0.55 7.19
C SER A 167 12.05 0.55 7.69
N ALA A 168 12.25 1.77 7.21
CA ALA A 168 11.28 2.83 7.43
C ALA A 168 10.01 2.52 6.64
N PHE A 169 8.94 2.21 7.34
CA PHE A 169 7.64 1.94 6.72
C PHE A 169 6.60 2.86 7.34
N TYR A 170 6.18 3.85 6.58
CA TYR A 170 5.17 4.76 7.10
C TYR A 170 4.34 5.37 5.98
N ARG A 171 3.06 5.56 6.26
CA ARG A 171 2.10 6.23 5.40
C ARG A 171 1.60 7.48 6.06
N THR A 172 1.40 8.52 5.26
CA THR A 172 0.96 9.81 5.76
C THR A 172 0.07 10.52 4.75
N THR A 173 -0.73 11.46 5.23
CA THR A 173 -1.39 12.41 4.36
C THR A 173 -0.35 13.41 3.89
N GLN A 174 -0.22 13.55 2.58
CA GLN A 174 0.82 14.35 1.95
C GLN A 174 0.35 15.06 0.71
N LEU A 175 1.02 16.15 0.39
CA LEU A 175 1.08 16.75 -0.92
C LEU A 175 2.53 16.65 -1.39
N SER A 176 2.78 15.91 -2.44
CA SER A 176 4.12 15.75 -3.00
C SER A 176 4.15 16.09 -4.49
N TYR A 177 5.28 16.56 -4.96
CA TYR A 177 5.57 16.81 -6.37
C TYR A 177 6.84 16.07 -6.77
N MET A 178 6.78 15.29 -7.84
CA MET A 178 7.92 14.57 -8.40
C MET A 178 8.22 15.09 -9.80
N CYS A 179 9.43 15.59 -9.98
CA CYS A 179 9.97 16.01 -11.28
C CYS A 179 10.86 14.89 -11.84
N ASP A 180 10.43 14.26 -12.92
CA ASP A 180 11.13 13.20 -13.66
C ASP A 180 11.66 13.65 -15.03
N LYS A 181 11.58 14.94 -15.33
CA LYS A 181 11.96 15.52 -16.64
C LYS A 181 13.47 15.51 -16.90
N LEU A 182 14.27 15.30 -15.88
CA LEU A 182 15.73 15.25 -16.01
C LEU A 182 16.18 13.81 -16.28
N LYS A 183 16.96 13.62 -17.33
CA LYS A 183 17.36 12.29 -17.85
C LYS A 183 17.92 11.33 -16.79
N ASN A 184 18.71 11.84 -15.83
CA ASN A 184 19.41 11.03 -14.84
C ASN A 184 19.06 11.37 -13.38
N TRP A 185 18.15 12.31 -13.17
CA TRP A 185 17.82 12.81 -11.84
C TRP A 185 16.31 12.90 -11.66
N LYS A 186 15.84 12.49 -10.50
CA LYS A 186 14.46 12.68 -10.05
C LYS A 186 14.49 13.52 -8.79
N PHE A 187 13.76 14.62 -8.79
CA PHE A 187 13.62 15.49 -7.63
C PHE A 187 12.19 15.41 -7.11
N GLY A 188 12.05 15.15 -5.81
CA GLY A 188 10.77 15.13 -5.14
C GLY A 188 10.78 16.11 -3.98
N VAL A 189 9.67 16.83 -3.82
CA VAL A 189 9.38 17.69 -2.66
C VAL A 189 8.03 17.26 -2.11
N SER A 190 7.93 17.16 -0.78
CA SER A 190 6.66 16.84 -0.12
C SER A 190 6.43 17.71 1.11
N VAL A 191 5.16 17.94 1.39
CA VAL A 191 4.66 18.39 2.68
C VAL A 191 3.84 17.24 3.25
N GLU A 192 4.22 16.74 4.40
CA GLU A 192 3.69 15.54 5.00
C GLU A 192 3.16 15.85 6.41
N MET A 193 2.13 15.12 6.83
CA MET A 193 1.59 15.20 8.19
C MET A 193 1.91 13.88 8.93
N PRO A 194 3.14 13.70 9.40
CA PRO A 194 3.52 12.47 10.09
C PRO A 194 2.81 12.36 11.43
N SER A 195 2.41 11.15 11.78
CA SER A 195 2.08 10.77 13.15
C SER A 195 3.26 10.01 13.72
N VAL A 196 3.75 10.41 14.88
CA VAL A 196 4.82 9.70 15.57
C VAL A 196 4.22 8.94 16.75
N ASP A 197 4.29 7.62 16.69
CA ASP A 197 3.95 6.76 17.80
C ASP A 197 5.21 6.49 18.61
N GLY A 198 5.20 6.93 19.88
CA GLY A 198 6.28 6.69 20.80
C GLY A 198 5.92 5.60 21.82
N THR A 199 6.88 4.78 22.20
CA THR A 199 6.71 3.86 23.33
C THR A 199 6.76 4.67 24.64
N THR A 200 5.65 4.71 25.38
CA THR A 200 5.64 5.26 26.73
C THR A 200 6.18 4.20 27.70
N ASN A 201 7.22 4.53 28.44
CA ASN A 201 7.55 3.78 29.63
C ASN A 201 6.84 4.43 30.84
N GLN A 202 6.86 3.75 32.00
CA GLN A 202 6.19 4.24 33.22
C GLN A 202 6.71 5.62 33.73
N TYR A 203 7.75 6.17 33.14
CA TYR A 203 8.37 7.44 33.52
C TYR A 203 8.23 8.55 32.46
N LEU A 204 7.79 8.22 31.25
CA LEU A 204 7.69 9.17 30.15
C LEU A 204 6.30 9.07 29.49
N THR A 205 5.47 10.08 29.69
CA THR A 205 4.27 10.26 28.87
C THR A 205 4.67 10.98 27.59
N ILE A 206 4.77 10.26 26.50
CA ILE A 206 4.97 10.89 25.19
C ILE A 206 3.57 11.23 24.67
N ASN A 207 3.25 12.50 24.60
CA ASN A 207 2.07 12.95 23.89
C ASN A 207 2.32 12.79 22.39
N THR A 208 1.45 12.07 21.71
CA THR A 208 1.40 12.06 20.25
C THR A 208 1.13 13.48 19.77
N GLN A 209 2.14 14.21 19.40
CA GLN A 209 1.98 15.49 18.72
C GLN A 209 1.90 15.24 17.22
N ARG A 210 0.77 15.59 16.63
CA ARG A 210 0.71 15.82 15.19
C ARG A 210 1.55 17.06 14.92
N MET A 211 2.67 16.91 14.27
CA MET A 211 3.41 18.04 13.76
C MET A 211 2.69 18.58 12.52
N PRO A 212 2.54 19.90 12.40
CA PRO A 212 1.98 20.52 11.21
C PRO A 212 2.88 20.35 9.99
#